data_30db0b66118d58106262b509569ba260
#
_entry.id   30db0b66118d58106262b509569ba260
#
_cell.length_a   1.000
_cell.length_b   1.000
_cell.length_c   1.000
_cell.angle_alpha   90.00
_cell.angle_beta   90.00
_cell.angle_gamma   90.00
#
_symmetry.space_group_name_H-M   'P 1'
#
loop_
_entity.id
_entity.type
_entity.pdbx_description
1 polymer ?
#
loop_
_entity_poly.entity_id
_entity_poly.type
_entity_poly.pdbx_seq_one_letter_code
_entity_poly.pdbx_strand_id
1 'polypeptide(L)'
;MKYSIKVNEVRAKEGSNIKGFATVVFGDSFKITNIAILENKDKGELFVSMPRYRSNERDESNGVIYKDVCNPITAEFREELYTNILDAYARIKEPEKEETQKQERTQEMPEFSVTVTPYEREGSNIKGLARIYFENSFIVNNINIVQGKEKIFVSMPSYKTKQVDEQGKLPSQQSSCCIKNRQPSRTAYMPIECNTTDDFISS
;
A
#
# COMPACT_ATOMS: atom_id res chain seq x y z
N MET A 1 15.97 -1.61 -4.45
CA MET A 1 15.05 -0.46 -4.18
C MET A 1 15.32 0.10 -2.79
N LYS A 2 15.42 1.44 -2.63
CA LYS A 2 15.68 2.07 -1.32
C LYS A 2 14.37 2.43 -0.62
N TYR A 3 14.26 2.08 0.66
CA TYR A 3 13.07 2.35 1.48
C TYR A 3 13.45 2.45 2.96
N SER A 4 12.57 3.03 3.77
CA SER A 4 12.67 3.07 5.21
C SER A 4 11.49 2.36 5.87
N ILE A 5 11.72 1.75 7.02
CA ILE A 5 10.71 0.99 7.76
C ILE A 5 10.51 1.62 9.14
N LYS A 6 9.24 1.78 9.51
CA LYS A 6 8.84 2.14 10.86
C LYS A 6 7.84 1.11 11.37
N VAL A 7 8.12 0.52 12.52
CA VAL A 7 7.24 -0.47 13.14
C VAL A 7 6.63 0.10 14.41
N ASN A 8 5.36 -0.20 14.64
CA ASN A 8 4.65 0.11 15.87
C ASN A 8 4.10 -1.20 16.44
N GLU A 9 4.47 -1.49 17.69
CA GLU A 9 3.89 -2.61 18.41
C GLU A 9 2.43 -2.32 18.78
N VAL A 10 1.60 -3.34 18.72
CA VAL A 10 0.20 -3.26 19.16
C VAL A 10 0.04 -4.11 20.40
N ARG A 11 -0.53 -3.53 21.46
CA ARG A 11 -0.97 -4.30 22.61
C ARG A 11 -2.05 -5.27 22.13
N ALA A 12 -1.68 -6.55 22.04
CA ALA A 12 -2.58 -7.57 21.57
C ALA A 12 -3.80 -7.69 22.49
N LYS A 13 -4.98 -7.61 21.92
CA LYS A 13 -6.20 -8.06 22.61
C LYS A 13 -6.09 -9.58 22.76
N GLU A 14 -6.58 -10.11 23.87
CA GLU A 14 -6.65 -11.56 24.08
C GLU A 14 -7.24 -12.27 22.85
N GLY A 15 -6.50 -13.28 22.35
CA GLY A 15 -6.90 -14.03 21.16
C GLY A 15 -6.44 -13.45 19.80
N SER A 16 -5.90 -12.24 19.76
CA SER A 16 -5.36 -11.66 18.53
C SER A 16 -3.98 -12.23 18.20
N ASN A 17 -3.75 -12.58 16.94
CA ASN A 17 -2.44 -12.98 16.42
C ASN A 17 -1.63 -11.79 15.86
N ILE A 18 -2.19 -10.57 15.91
CA ILE A 18 -1.51 -9.35 15.44
C ILE A 18 -0.55 -8.89 16.53
N LYS A 19 0.73 -8.76 16.21
CA LYS A 19 1.79 -8.28 17.12
C LYS A 19 2.19 -6.84 16.86
N GLY A 20 2.04 -6.36 15.62
CA GLY A 20 2.39 -5.00 15.27
C GLY A 20 1.96 -4.62 13.86
N PHE A 21 2.21 -3.35 13.53
CA PHE A 21 2.04 -2.84 12.18
C PHE A 21 3.30 -2.14 11.72
N ALA A 22 3.73 -2.46 10.51
CA ALA A 22 4.83 -1.79 9.85
C ALA A 22 4.31 -0.75 8.85
N THR A 23 5.13 0.27 8.67
CA THR A 23 4.99 1.31 7.66
C THR A 23 6.27 1.33 6.85
N VAL A 24 6.17 1.24 5.54
CA VAL A 24 7.28 1.33 4.60
C VAL A 24 7.16 2.63 3.81
N VAL A 25 8.26 3.35 3.66
CA VAL A 25 8.31 4.60 2.91
C VAL A 25 9.37 4.47 1.82
N PHE A 26 8.97 4.63 0.58
CA PHE A 26 9.83 4.65 -0.60
C PHE A 26 10.18 6.10 -0.95
N GLY A 27 11.46 6.44 -0.88
CA GLY A 27 11.88 7.84 -0.88
C GLY A 27 11.11 8.62 0.21
N ASP A 28 11.00 9.91 0.12
CA ASP A 28 10.16 10.69 1.05
C ASP A 28 8.72 10.92 0.53
N SER A 29 8.34 10.22 -0.55
CA SER A 29 7.15 10.54 -1.34
C SER A 29 6.05 9.49 -1.28
N PHE A 30 6.37 8.21 -1.14
CA PHE A 30 5.37 7.14 -1.18
C PHE A 30 5.40 6.28 0.08
N LYS A 31 4.26 6.21 0.77
CA LYS A 31 4.13 5.55 2.07
C LYS A 31 3.09 4.43 2.02
N ILE A 32 3.47 3.23 2.46
CA ILE A 32 2.58 2.10 2.67
C ILE A 32 2.42 1.90 4.18
N THR A 33 1.18 1.86 4.63
CA THR A 33 0.83 1.67 6.04
C THR A 33 0.06 0.36 6.24
N ASN A 34 -0.05 -0.08 7.49
CA ASN A 34 -0.84 -1.25 7.89
C ASN A 34 -0.36 -2.59 7.30
N ILE A 35 0.94 -2.72 7.10
CA ILE A 35 1.56 -4.02 6.89
C ILE A 35 1.53 -4.72 8.25
N ALA A 36 0.78 -5.82 8.36
CA ALA A 36 0.59 -6.51 9.62
C ALA A 36 1.73 -7.47 9.92
N ILE A 37 2.19 -7.47 11.17
CA ILE A 37 3.10 -8.48 11.72
C ILE A 37 2.24 -9.42 12.57
N LEU A 38 2.19 -10.67 12.15
CA LEU A 38 1.33 -11.70 12.71
C LEU A 38 2.17 -12.83 13.31
N GLU A 39 1.63 -13.50 14.31
CA GLU A 39 2.20 -14.72 14.88
C GLU A 39 1.36 -15.93 14.49
N ASN A 40 2.02 -16.94 13.95
CA ASN A 40 1.39 -18.24 13.75
C ASN A 40 1.19 -18.91 15.11
N LYS A 41 -0.05 -19.16 15.49
CA LYS A 41 -0.40 -19.72 16.82
C LYS A 41 0.14 -21.14 17.04
N ASP A 42 0.30 -21.90 15.96
CA ASP A 42 0.74 -23.30 16.04
C ASP A 42 2.26 -23.43 16.17
N LYS A 43 2.99 -22.53 15.49
CA LYS A 43 4.46 -22.57 15.42
C LYS A 43 5.16 -21.48 16.24
N GLY A 44 4.43 -20.45 16.65
CA GLY A 44 5.01 -19.28 17.31
C GLY A 44 5.88 -18.39 16.40
N GLU A 45 5.90 -18.67 15.09
CA GLU A 45 6.68 -17.93 14.11
C GLU A 45 5.99 -16.63 13.71
N LEU A 46 6.78 -15.56 13.56
CA LEU A 46 6.29 -14.28 13.07
C LEU A 46 6.31 -14.27 11.53
N PHE A 47 5.31 -13.68 10.95
CA PHE A 47 5.24 -13.46 9.51
C PHE A 47 4.60 -12.12 9.15
N VAL A 48 4.90 -11.63 7.95
CA VAL A 48 4.40 -10.36 7.42
C VAL A 48 3.21 -10.61 6.51
N SER A 49 2.15 -9.81 6.68
CA SER A 49 0.99 -9.79 5.81
C SER A 49 0.80 -8.41 5.20
N MET A 50 0.80 -8.34 3.88
CA MET A 50 0.56 -7.09 3.15
C MET A 50 -0.90 -6.64 3.31
N PRO A 51 -1.19 -5.34 3.14
CA PRO A 51 -2.55 -4.82 3.23
C PRO A 51 -3.48 -5.46 2.20
N ARG A 52 -4.64 -5.96 2.69
CA ARG A 52 -5.66 -6.64 1.87
C ARG A 52 -7.00 -5.97 2.03
N TYR A 53 -7.82 -6.07 1.00
CA TYR A 53 -9.22 -5.67 1.06
C TYR A 53 -10.13 -6.84 0.70
N ARG A 54 -11.33 -6.80 1.25
CA ARG A 54 -12.37 -7.76 0.92
C ARG A 54 -12.93 -7.44 -0.46
N SER A 55 -12.81 -8.37 -1.40
CA SER A 55 -13.43 -8.26 -2.73
C SER A 55 -14.95 -8.48 -2.62
N ASN A 56 -15.69 -7.90 -3.57
CA ASN A 56 -17.10 -8.22 -3.75
C ASN A 56 -17.30 -9.56 -4.45
N GLU A 57 -16.24 -10.12 -5.02
CA GLU A 57 -16.25 -11.44 -5.66
C GLU A 57 -16.31 -12.54 -4.60
N ARG A 58 -16.84 -13.66 -4.98
CA ARG A 58 -16.93 -14.86 -4.16
C ARG A 58 -16.18 -15.99 -4.86
N ASP A 59 -15.61 -16.90 -4.08
CA ASP A 59 -15.06 -18.13 -4.61
C ASP A 59 -16.18 -19.14 -4.95
N GLU A 60 -15.80 -20.26 -5.53
CA GLU A 60 -16.74 -21.34 -5.92
C GLU A 60 -17.53 -21.89 -4.72
N SER A 61 -17.00 -21.75 -3.51
CA SER A 61 -17.62 -22.16 -2.25
C SER A 61 -18.44 -21.04 -1.59
N ASN A 62 -18.70 -19.91 -2.32
CA ASN A 62 -19.32 -18.70 -1.79
C ASN A 62 -18.53 -18.02 -0.66
N GLY A 63 -17.24 -18.36 -0.54
CA GLY A 63 -16.31 -17.75 0.42
C GLY A 63 -15.91 -16.33 0.03
N VAL A 64 -15.35 -15.63 1.02
CA VAL A 64 -14.89 -14.25 0.83
C VAL A 64 -13.49 -14.24 0.23
N ILE A 65 -13.33 -13.61 -0.93
CA ILE A 65 -12.03 -13.41 -1.56
C ILE A 65 -11.39 -12.13 -1.04
N TYR A 66 -10.12 -12.24 -0.60
CA TYR A 66 -9.28 -11.10 -0.24
C TYR A 66 -8.26 -10.86 -1.34
N LYS A 67 -8.11 -9.60 -1.75
CA LYS A 67 -7.12 -9.18 -2.75
C LYS A 67 -6.11 -8.24 -2.12
N ASP A 68 -4.85 -8.38 -2.48
CA ASP A 68 -3.79 -7.51 -1.98
C ASP A 68 -3.92 -6.10 -2.60
N VAL A 69 -3.79 -5.08 -1.76
CA VAL A 69 -3.73 -3.68 -2.18
C VAL A 69 -2.40 -3.39 -2.83
N CYS A 70 -1.34 -3.92 -2.24
CA CYS A 70 0.03 -3.81 -2.74
C CYS A 70 0.82 -5.05 -2.31
N ASN A 71 1.81 -5.43 -3.10
CA ASN A 71 2.65 -6.59 -2.80
C ASN A 71 3.98 -6.53 -3.54
N PRO A 72 5.05 -7.16 -2.99
CA PRO A 72 6.27 -7.44 -3.73
C PRO A 72 5.99 -8.39 -4.90
N ILE A 73 6.58 -8.11 -6.06
CA ILE A 73 6.39 -8.91 -7.28
C ILE A 73 7.45 -10.01 -7.36
N THR A 74 8.71 -9.66 -7.04
CA THR A 74 9.83 -10.60 -7.07
C THR A 74 9.99 -11.32 -5.74
N ALA A 75 10.48 -12.57 -5.78
CA ALA A 75 10.73 -13.36 -4.59
C ALA A 75 11.84 -12.75 -3.74
N GLU A 76 12.92 -12.30 -4.37
CA GLU A 76 14.09 -11.71 -3.74
C GLU A 76 13.70 -10.44 -2.96
N PHE A 77 12.94 -9.55 -3.57
CA PHE A 77 12.49 -8.33 -2.90
C PHE A 77 11.47 -8.63 -1.79
N ARG A 78 10.67 -9.67 -1.95
CA ARG A 78 9.74 -10.12 -0.90
C ARG A 78 10.49 -10.59 0.33
N GLU A 79 11.49 -11.46 0.15
CA GLU A 79 12.31 -11.97 1.24
C GLU A 79 13.07 -10.85 1.94
N GLU A 80 13.73 -9.96 1.18
CA GLU A 80 14.43 -8.79 1.71
C GLU A 80 13.50 -7.91 2.55
N LEU A 81 12.35 -7.51 1.98
CA LEU A 81 11.41 -6.62 2.64
C LEU A 81 10.83 -7.24 3.93
N TYR A 82 10.45 -8.51 3.87
CA TYR A 82 9.84 -9.19 5.01
C TYR A 82 10.85 -9.42 6.13
N THR A 83 12.06 -9.81 5.81
CA THR A 83 13.16 -9.93 6.78
C THR A 83 13.44 -8.58 7.45
N ASN A 84 13.59 -7.51 6.68
CA ASN A 84 13.86 -6.19 7.23
C ASN A 84 12.71 -5.67 8.12
N ILE A 85 11.46 -6.01 7.83
CA ILE A 85 10.31 -5.67 8.69
C ILE A 85 10.37 -6.44 10.02
N LEU A 86 10.66 -7.74 9.97
CA LEU A 86 10.76 -8.58 11.17
C LEU A 86 11.95 -8.19 12.05
N ASP A 87 13.10 -7.86 11.45
CA ASP A 87 14.27 -7.35 12.15
C ASP A 87 13.99 -6.00 12.83
N ALA A 88 13.28 -5.09 12.12
CA ALA A 88 12.86 -3.83 12.71
C ALA A 88 11.90 -4.05 13.91
N TYR A 89 11.04 -5.06 13.84
CA TYR A 89 10.16 -5.42 14.95
C TYR A 89 10.93 -6.02 16.13
N ALA A 90 11.92 -6.90 15.90
CA ALA A 90 12.75 -7.49 16.92
C ALA A 90 13.54 -6.42 17.70
N ARG A 91 14.09 -5.42 17.00
CA ARG A 91 14.83 -4.30 17.63
C ARG A 91 13.98 -3.46 18.59
N ILE A 92 12.67 -3.36 18.39
CA ILE A 92 11.77 -2.65 19.31
C ILE A 92 11.64 -3.42 20.63
N LYS A 93 11.69 -4.75 20.58
CA LYS A 93 11.57 -5.61 21.77
C LYS A 93 12.86 -5.72 22.59
N GLU A 94 14.01 -5.58 21.95
CA GLU A 94 15.32 -5.64 22.56
C GLU A 94 16.05 -4.30 22.44
N PRO A 95 15.78 -3.32 23.33
CA PRO A 95 16.36 -1.98 23.20
C PRO A 95 17.88 -1.90 23.51
N GLU A 96 18.54 -3.01 23.82
CA GLU A 96 19.93 -3.00 24.29
C GLU A 96 21.02 -3.17 23.21
N LYS A 97 20.67 -3.14 21.93
CA LYS A 97 21.67 -3.07 20.84
C LYS A 97 21.43 -1.83 19.99
N GLU A 98 21.82 -0.68 20.54
CA GLU A 98 22.03 0.54 19.76
C GLU A 98 23.22 0.38 18.80
N GLU A 99 23.01 -0.27 17.68
CA GLU A 99 23.72 0.08 16.47
C GLU A 99 22.74 0.88 15.61
N THR A 100 22.88 2.18 15.76
CA THR A 100 22.21 3.21 14.97
C THR A 100 22.63 3.07 13.51
N GLN A 101 22.09 2.08 12.80
CA GLN A 101 21.97 2.22 11.36
C GLN A 101 20.89 3.27 11.14
N LYS A 102 21.29 4.56 11.20
CA LYS A 102 20.62 5.60 10.46
C LYS A 102 20.56 5.12 9.02
N GLN A 103 19.45 4.45 8.67
CA GLN A 103 19.10 4.29 7.27
C GLN A 103 19.03 5.73 6.75
N GLU A 104 20.04 6.12 6.00
CA GLU A 104 20.09 7.40 5.32
C GLU A 104 18.76 7.58 4.61
N ARG A 105 18.05 8.62 5.01
CA ARG A 105 16.83 9.05 4.30
C ARG A 105 17.27 9.47 2.91
N THR A 106 17.25 8.54 1.98
CA THR A 106 17.49 8.82 0.58
C THR A 106 16.26 9.52 0.06
N GLN A 107 16.40 10.80 -0.22
CA GLN A 107 15.37 11.68 -0.76
C GLN A 107 14.91 11.29 -2.18
N GLU A 108 15.59 10.37 -2.82
CA GLU A 108 15.26 9.94 -4.17
C GLU A 108 14.14 8.92 -4.16
N MET A 109 13.07 9.27 -4.89
CA MET A 109 11.97 8.36 -5.17
C MET A 109 12.46 7.24 -6.11
N PRO A 110 12.14 5.96 -5.84
CA PRO A 110 12.48 4.88 -6.77
C PRO A 110 11.79 5.11 -8.12
N GLU A 111 12.40 4.62 -9.18
CA GLU A 111 11.82 4.64 -10.51
C GLU A 111 10.48 3.91 -10.51
N PHE A 112 9.47 4.50 -11.19
CA PHE A 112 8.16 3.90 -11.24
C PHE A 112 7.52 4.00 -12.62
N SER A 113 6.66 3.06 -12.93
CA SER A 113 5.81 3.06 -14.11
C SER A 113 4.33 2.92 -13.73
N VAL A 114 3.45 3.43 -14.57
CA VAL A 114 2.00 3.42 -14.33
C VAL A 114 1.29 2.77 -15.50
N THR A 115 0.43 1.79 -15.20
CA THR A 115 -0.47 1.19 -16.17
C THR A 115 -1.90 1.60 -15.85
N VAL A 116 -2.64 2.05 -16.86
CA VAL A 116 -4.05 2.44 -16.73
C VAL A 116 -4.90 1.53 -17.61
N THR A 117 -5.96 0.97 -17.02
CA THR A 117 -6.97 0.20 -17.73
C THR A 117 -8.28 0.99 -17.68
N PRO A 118 -8.90 1.32 -18.83
CA PRO A 118 -10.22 1.94 -18.87
C PRO A 118 -11.25 1.07 -18.14
N TYR A 119 -12.17 1.72 -17.45
CA TYR A 119 -13.24 1.05 -16.74
C TYR A 119 -14.56 1.72 -17.05
N GLU A 120 -15.44 0.98 -17.71
CA GLU A 120 -16.78 1.45 -18.08
C GLU A 120 -17.81 0.59 -17.34
N ARG A 121 -18.54 1.23 -16.48
CA ARG A 121 -19.71 0.63 -15.81
C ARG A 121 -20.78 1.69 -15.69
N GLU A 122 -21.99 1.34 -16.13
CA GLU A 122 -23.16 2.23 -16.07
C GLU A 122 -23.41 2.68 -14.61
N GLY A 123 -23.64 3.97 -14.42
CA GLY A 123 -23.83 4.56 -13.08
C GLY A 123 -22.56 4.71 -12.21
N SER A 124 -21.38 4.33 -12.72
CA SER A 124 -20.11 4.48 -11.99
C SER A 124 -19.40 5.78 -12.36
N ASN A 125 -18.88 6.46 -11.33
CA ASN A 125 -17.99 7.60 -11.55
C ASN A 125 -16.53 7.17 -11.80
N ILE A 126 -16.20 5.88 -11.67
CA ILE A 126 -14.86 5.35 -11.96
C ILE A 126 -14.73 5.24 -13.48
N LYS A 127 -13.70 5.89 -14.04
CA LYS A 127 -13.38 5.90 -15.46
C LYS A 127 -12.19 5.01 -15.81
N GLY A 128 -11.39 4.65 -14.84
CA GLY A 128 -10.23 3.79 -15.04
C GLY A 128 -9.67 3.23 -13.75
N LEU A 129 -8.91 2.18 -13.91
CA LEU A 129 -8.14 1.54 -12.84
C LEU A 129 -6.66 1.67 -13.16
N ALA A 130 -5.88 2.20 -12.23
CA ALA A 130 -4.45 2.34 -12.40
C ALA A 130 -3.68 1.40 -11.47
N ARG A 131 -2.47 1.02 -11.89
CA ARG A 131 -1.48 0.29 -11.12
C ARG A 131 -0.15 1.02 -11.21
N ILE A 132 0.58 1.06 -10.11
CA ILE A 132 1.93 1.62 -10.05
C ILE A 132 2.91 0.48 -9.78
N TYR A 133 3.97 0.42 -10.56
CA TYR A 133 5.07 -0.51 -10.40
C TYR A 133 6.32 0.28 -10.00
N PHE A 134 6.97 -0.11 -8.91
CA PHE A 134 8.25 0.45 -8.47
C PHE A 134 9.37 -0.53 -8.81
N GLU A 135 10.35 -0.09 -9.63
CA GLU A 135 11.53 -0.86 -10.06
C GLU A 135 11.21 -2.31 -10.46
N ASN A 136 10.02 -2.56 -11.04
CA ASN A 136 9.51 -3.90 -11.37
C ASN A 136 9.54 -4.93 -10.21
N SER A 137 9.71 -4.46 -8.99
CA SER A 137 9.84 -5.30 -7.79
C SER A 137 8.65 -5.19 -6.85
N PHE A 138 7.90 -4.09 -6.93
CA PHE A 138 6.75 -3.84 -6.07
C PHE A 138 5.58 -3.23 -6.84
N ILE A 139 4.35 -3.68 -6.57
CA ILE A 139 3.13 -3.20 -7.23
C ILE A 139 2.14 -2.61 -6.22
N VAL A 140 1.46 -1.54 -6.63
CA VAL A 140 0.28 -0.99 -5.95
C VAL A 140 -0.91 -1.07 -6.88
N ASN A 141 -1.96 -1.76 -6.43
CA ASN A 141 -3.19 -2.01 -7.16
C ASN A 141 -4.32 -1.08 -6.70
N ASN A 142 -5.46 -1.13 -7.40
CA ASN A 142 -6.72 -0.48 -7.01
C ASN A 142 -6.65 1.04 -6.86
N ILE A 143 -5.88 1.69 -7.68
CA ILE A 143 -5.88 3.13 -7.81
C ILE A 143 -7.02 3.48 -8.78
N ASN A 144 -8.02 4.25 -8.31
CA ASN A 144 -9.18 4.59 -9.11
C ASN A 144 -9.00 5.96 -9.75
N ILE A 145 -9.31 6.05 -11.05
CA ILE A 145 -9.47 7.31 -11.77
C ILE A 145 -10.97 7.63 -11.74
N VAL A 146 -11.32 8.72 -11.07
CA VAL A 146 -12.71 9.04 -10.75
C VAL A 146 -13.11 10.35 -11.41
N GLN A 147 -14.28 10.36 -12.07
CA GLN A 147 -14.92 11.55 -12.58
C GLN A 147 -15.63 12.26 -11.43
N GLY A 148 -15.09 13.38 -11.00
CA GLY A 148 -15.78 14.30 -10.09
C GLY A 148 -16.77 15.20 -10.83
N LYS A 149 -17.39 16.13 -10.12
CA LYS A 149 -18.33 17.09 -10.68
C LYS A 149 -17.70 18.02 -11.72
N GLU A 150 -16.48 18.48 -11.44
CA GLU A 150 -15.76 19.48 -12.26
C GLU A 150 -14.50 18.91 -12.92
N LYS A 151 -13.87 17.92 -12.31
CA LYS A 151 -12.58 17.39 -12.77
C LYS A 151 -12.42 15.89 -12.50
N ILE A 152 -11.51 15.28 -13.23
CA ILE A 152 -11.04 13.93 -12.98
C ILE A 152 -9.97 13.98 -11.86
N PHE A 153 -10.02 13.04 -10.95
CA PHE A 153 -9.02 12.90 -9.88
C PHE A 153 -8.64 11.45 -9.63
N VAL A 154 -7.47 11.24 -9.05
CA VAL A 154 -6.97 9.92 -8.67
C VAL A 154 -7.31 9.66 -7.21
N SER A 155 -7.92 8.50 -6.94
CA SER A 155 -8.24 8.02 -5.61
C SER A 155 -7.38 6.81 -5.27
N MET A 156 -6.52 6.96 -4.28
CA MET A 156 -5.68 5.88 -3.77
C MET A 156 -6.52 4.84 -3.02
N PRO A 157 -6.05 3.58 -2.96
CA PRO A 157 -6.72 2.54 -2.19
C PRO A 157 -6.91 2.97 -0.74
N SER A 158 -8.13 2.89 -0.25
CA SER A 158 -8.48 3.23 1.13
C SER A 158 -9.44 2.19 1.70
N TYR A 159 -9.40 2.00 3.00
CA TYR A 159 -10.32 1.13 3.70
C TYR A 159 -10.84 1.82 4.97
N LYS A 160 -12.05 1.46 5.35
CA LYS A 160 -12.67 1.96 6.57
C LYS A 160 -12.06 1.24 7.76
N THR A 161 -11.52 1.98 8.72
CA THR A 161 -11.14 1.43 10.01
C THR A 161 -12.38 1.31 10.91
N LYS A 162 -12.42 0.26 11.73
CA LYS A 162 -13.44 0.11 12.78
C LYS A 162 -13.07 0.84 14.07
N GLN A 163 -11.96 1.57 14.09
CA GLN A 163 -11.57 2.35 15.25
C GLN A 163 -12.50 3.56 15.34
N VAL A 164 -13.23 3.66 16.42
CA VAL A 164 -13.97 4.84 16.84
C VAL A 164 -13.04 5.75 17.63
N ASP A 165 -13.18 7.07 17.45
CA ASP A 165 -12.48 8.05 18.28
C ASP A 165 -12.97 7.97 19.75
N GLU A 166 -12.32 8.71 20.64
CA GLU A 166 -12.69 8.75 22.06
C GLU A 166 -14.12 9.24 22.29
N GLN A 167 -14.78 9.80 21.27
CA GLN A 167 -16.16 10.27 21.30
C GLN A 167 -17.14 9.27 20.66
N GLY A 168 -16.69 8.06 20.30
CA GLY A 168 -17.52 7.01 19.70
C GLY A 168 -17.90 7.26 18.23
N LYS A 169 -17.30 8.27 17.58
CA LYS A 169 -17.55 8.62 16.20
C LYS A 169 -16.54 7.90 15.30
N LEU A 170 -17.01 7.26 14.24
CA LEU A 170 -16.11 6.73 13.21
C LEU A 170 -15.32 7.90 12.62
N PRO A 171 -13.96 7.87 12.66
CA PRO A 171 -13.18 8.92 12.04
C PRO A 171 -13.57 9.04 10.58
N SER A 172 -13.90 10.25 10.16
CA SER A 172 -14.20 10.60 8.77
C SER A 172 -12.96 10.47 7.87
N GLN A 173 -11.80 10.15 8.45
CA GLN A 173 -10.57 9.89 7.73
C GLN A 173 -10.54 8.42 7.32
N GLN A 174 -10.76 8.19 6.05
CA GLN A 174 -10.37 6.97 5.37
C GLN A 174 -8.86 6.78 5.63
N SER A 175 -8.48 5.70 6.32
CA SER A 175 -7.07 5.32 6.39
C SER A 175 -6.65 4.95 4.99
N SER A 176 -6.10 5.89 4.27
CA SER A 176 -5.50 5.65 2.98
C SER A 176 -4.29 4.74 3.19
N CYS A 177 -4.28 3.60 2.55
CA CYS A 177 -3.15 2.67 2.59
C CYS A 177 -1.89 3.29 1.98
N CYS A 178 -2.05 4.32 1.17
CA CYS A 178 -0.98 4.95 0.43
C CYS A 178 -1.18 6.46 0.44
N ILE A 179 -0.16 7.19 0.88
CA ILE A 179 0.06 8.62 0.69
C ILE A 179 -0.76 9.55 1.61
N LYS A 180 -0.09 10.09 2.63
CA LYS A 180 -0.34 11.46 3.02
C LYS A 180 0.46 12.35 2.06
N ASN A 181 -0.17 12.77 0.99
CA ASN A 181 0.36 13.83 0.17
C ASN A 181 0.42 15.10 1.05
N ARG A 182 1.61 15.48 1.51
CA ARG A 182 1.88 16.88 1.81
C ARG A 182 1.78 17.55 0.45
N GLN A 183 0.70 18.25 0.18
CA GLN A 183 0.63 19.12 -0.99
C GLN A 183 1.85 20.04 -0.95
N PRO A 184 2.76 19.97 -1.93
CA PRO A 184 3.56 21.12 -2.24
C PRO A 184 2.59 22.14 -2.85
N SER A 185 2.63 23.36 -2.29
CA SER A 185 2.01 24.53 -2.86
C SER A 185 2.18 24.56 -4.38
N ARG A 186 1.05 24.69 -5.07
CA ARG A 186 0.86 25.20 -6.44
C ARG A 186 2.01 24.96 -7.43
N THR A 187 1.63 24.29 -8.53
CA THR A 187 2.32 24.32 -9.83
C THR A 187 3.32 23.19 -10.09
N ALA A 188 2.81 22.05 -10.50
CA ALA A 188 3.44 21.22 -11.53
C ALA A 188 2.35 20.46 -12.28
N TYR A 189 1.85 21.07 -13.34
CA TYR A 189 1.14 20.39 -14.41
C TYR A 189 2.19 19.54 -15.13
N MET A 190 2.13 18.23 -15.00
CA MET A 190 2.75 17.35 -15.96
C MET A 190 1.66 16.91 -16.94
N PRO A 191 1.80 17.23 -18.24
CA PRO A 191 0.93 16.67 -19.26
C PRO A 191 1.18 15.16 -19.33
N ILE A 192 0.11 14.39 -19.23
CA ILE A 192 0.14 12.96 -19.51
C ILE A 192 0.16 12.84 -21.04
N GLU A 193 1.32 12.62 -21.62
CA GLU A 193 1.43 12.19 -23.00
C GLU A 193 0.97 10.73 -23.08
N CYS A 194 -0.23 10.51 -23.58
CA CYS A 194 -0.68 9.19 -23.99
C CYS A 194 0.03 8.84 -25.30
N ASN A 195 1.06 8.01 -25.23
CA ASN A 195 1.55 7.31 -26.42
C ASN A 195 0.55 6.21 -26.78
N THR A 196 -0.41 6.54 -27.60
CA THR A 196 -1.17 5.55 -28.37
C THR A 196 -0.31 5.15 -29.57
N THR A 197 0.33 4.00 -29.48
CA THR A 197 0.86 3.35 -30.70
C THR A 197 -0.30 2.68 -31.41
N ASP A 198 -0.94 3.43 -32.31
CA ASP A 198 -1.78 2.87 -33.36
C ASP A 198 -0.87 2.31 -34.47
N ASP A 199 -0.55 1.02 -34.41
CA ASP A 199 -0.07 0.28 -35.56
C ASP A 199 -1.26 -0.34 -36.30
N PHE A 200 -1.89 0.45 -37.14
CA PHE A 200 -2.71 -0.05 -38.23
C PHE A 200 -1.81 -0.42 -39.40
N ILE A 201 -1.60 -1.71 -39.61
CA ILE A 201 -1.06 -2.22 -40.88
C ILE A 201 -2.23 -2.42 -41.82
N SER A 202 -2.29 -1.55 -42.82
CA SER A 202 -3.06 -1.76 -44.04
C SER A 202 -2.20 -2.54 -45.03
N SER A 203 -2.63 -3.69 -45.47
CA SER A 203 -2.58 -4.17 -46.88
C SER A 203 -3.25 -5.53 -46.98
#